data_e9de6dd2a35c15efb51133d776f1d63f
#
_entry.id   e9de6dd2a35c15efb51133d776f1d63f
#
_cell.length_a   1.000
_cell.length_b   1.000
_cell.length_c   1.000
_cell.angle_alpha   90.00
_cell.angle_beta   90.00
_cell.angle_gamma   90.00
#
_symmetry.space_group_name_H-M   'P 1'
#
loop_
_entity.id
_entity.type
_entity.pdbx_description
1 polymer ?
#
loop_
_entity_poly.entity_id
_entity_poly.type
_entity_poly.pdbx_seq_one_letter_code
_entity_poly.pdbx_strand_id
1 'polypeptide(L)'
;GGHLDAFTGDVSEAMSFVESGDLRLLAVFSEERLPGELSDVPTAREQGIDVVAPNWRGFYVPGGVSDAAYADWKETLDTLYDSAQWKQIMKTNGLLPFHKSGDDMERFVEKQVNDIRELSETLGLVAS
;
A
#
# COMPACT_ATOMS: atom_id res chain seq x y z
N GLY A 1 13.64 20.05 8.63
CA GLY A 1 14.92 20.73 8.57
C GLY A 1 15.10 21.63 7.35
N GLY A 2 14.04 21.84 6.50
CA GLY A 2 14.10 22.75 5.35
C GLY A 2 15.05 22.31 4.23
N HIS A 3 15.35 21.03 4.15
CA HIS A 3 16.25 20.47 3.12
C HIS A 3 15.53 19.84 1.95
N LEU A 4 14.24 19.58 2.07
CA LEU A 4 13.38 19.02 1.04
C LEU A 4 12.10 19.85 0.91
N ASP A 5 11.70 20.13 -0.32
CA ASP A 5 10.47 20.86 -0.62
C ASP A 5 9.25 19.95 -0.72
N ALA A 6 9.46 18.68 -1.11
CA ALA A 6 8.44 17.65 -1.23
C ALA A 6 9.02 16.25 -0.99
N PHE A 7 8.18 15.31 -0.60
CA PHE A 7 8.51 13.89 -0.52
C PHE A 7 7.31 13.02 -0.86
N THR A 8 7.55 11.76 -1.15
CA THR A 8 6.53 10.71 -1.28
C THR A 8 6.70 9.72 -0.13
N GLY A 9 5.60 9.27 0.46
CA GLY A 9 5.62 8.33 1.58
C GLY A 9 4.23 7.85 1.95
N ASP A 10 4.16 7.05 2.99
CA ASP A 10 2.90 6.59 3.56
C ASP A 10 2.13 7.73 4.22
N VAL A 11 0.83 7.78 3.97
CA VAL A 11 -0.07 8.77 4.60
C VAL A 11 0.01 8.68 6.12
N SER A 12 0.05 7.47 6.69
CA SER A 12 0.13 7.27 8.13
C SER A 12 1.38 7.90 8.78
N GLU A 13 2.47 8.02 8.04
CA GLU A 13 3.72 8.66 8.50
C GLU A 13 3.65 10.18 8.42
N ALA A 14 2.82 10.72 7.53
CA ALA A 14 2.69 12.15 7.31
C ALA A 14 1.61 12.81 8.20
N MET A 15 0.64 12.04 8.73
CA MET A 15 -0.56 12.59 9.37
C MET A 15 -0.26 13.58 10.50
N SER A 16 0.67 13.27 11.40
CA SER A 16 1.00 14.18 12.51
C SER A 16 1.54 15.53 12.04
N PHE A 17 2.27 15.54 10.91
CA PHE A 17 2.78 16.78 10.31
C PHE A 17 1.69 17.53 9.52
N VAL A 18 0.72 16.82 8.99
CA VAL A 18 -0.45 17.44 8.34
C VAL A 18 -1.35 18.08 9.39
N GLU A 19 -1.61 17.39 10.50
CA GLU A 19 -2.39 17.92 11.62
C GLU A 19 -1.75 19.16 12.26
N SER A 20 -0.41 19.18 12.40
CA SER A 20 0.32 20.35 12.88
C SER A 20 0.42 21.49 11.87
N GLY A 21 0.09 21.25 10.61
CA GLY A 21 0.20 22.24 9.53
C GLY A 21 1.61 22.37 8.93
N ASP A 22 2.54 21.50 9.32
CA ASP A 22 3.92 21.53 8.81
C ASP A 22 4.03 20.91 7.42
N LEU A 23 3.09 20.02 7.05
CA LEU A 23 2.98 19.41 5.73
C LEU A 23 1.58 19.61 5.14
N ARG A 24 1.53 19.63 3.82
CA ARG A 24 0.29 19.60 3.04
C ARG A 24 0.32 18.43 2.08
N LEU A 25 -0.71 17.59 2.13
CA LEU A 25 -0.91 16.54 1.13
C LEU A 25 -1.34 17.17 -0.21
N LEU A 26 -0.62 16.87 -1.27
CA LEU A 26 -0.89 17.39 -2.60
C LEU A 26 -1.73 16.42 -3.43
N ALA A 27 -1.47 15.13 -3.30
CA ALA A 27 -2.19 14.06 -3.97
C ALA A 27 -2.03 12.74 -3.21
N VAL A 28 -2.96 11.82 -3.46
CA VAL A 28 -2.84 10.41 -3.12
C VAL A 28 -2.70 9.56 -4.39
N PHE A 29 -1.95 8.46 -4.32
CA PHE A 29 -1.73 7.56 -5.46
C PHE A 29 -2.69 6.36 -5.48
N SER A 30 -3.79 6.43 -4.76
CA SER A 30 -4.89 5.46 -4.82
C SER A 30 -5.78 5.70 -6.05
N GLU A 31 -6.57 4.70 -6.46
CA GLU A 31 -7.53 4.84 -7.56
C GLU A 31 -8.62 5.86 -7.24
N GLU A 32 -9.06 5.90 -5.98
CA GLU A 32 -10.07 6.81 -5.46
C GLU A 32 -9.50 7.62 -4.30
N ARG A 33 -10.14 8.73 -3.96
CA ARG A 33 -9.78 9.51 -2.78
C ARG A 33 -9.91 8.69 -1.51
N LEU A 34 -9.04 8.97 -0.56
CA LEU A 34 -9.09 8.33 0.75
C LEU A 34 -10.33 8.82 1.54
N PRO A 35 -10.93 7.98 2.38
CA PRO A 35 -12.10 8.37 3.17
C PRO A 35 -11.71 9.23 4.39
N GLY A 36 -12.72 9.81 5.03
CA GLY A 36 -12.57 10.56 6.28
C GLY A 36 -11.91 11.92 6.07
N GLU A 37 -10.97 12.27 6.92
CA GLU A 37 -10.30 13.59 6.93
C GLU A 37 -9.48 13.87 5.67
N LEU A 38 -9.19 12.83 4.90
CA LEU A 38 -8.42 12.91 3.65
C LEU A 38 -9.29 12.96 2.39
N SER A 39 -10.61 13.00 2.52
CA SER A 39 -11.55 13.02 1.39
C SER A 39 -11.39 14.23 0.47
N ASP A 40 -10.84 15.31 0.97
CA ASP A 40 -10.58 16.53 0.19
C ASP A 40 -9.26 16.47 -0.60
N VAL A 41 -8.38 15.50 -0.28
CA VAL A 41 -7.11 15.34 -1.00
C VAL A 41 -7.37 14.65 -2.33
N PRO A 42 -7.05 15.28 -3.48
CA PRO A 42 -7.29 14.70 -4.78
C PRO A 42 -6.34 13.54 -5.06
N THR A 43 -6.75 12.64 -5.95
CA THR A 43 -5.83 11.63 -6.50
C THR A 43 -4.89 12.26 -7.52
N ALA A 44 -3.77 11.58 -7.81
CA ALA A 44 -2.88 11.98 -8.91
C ALA A 44 -3.62 12.04 -10.25
N ARG A 45 -4.51 11.06 -10.51
CA ARG A 45 -5.34 11.01 -11.72
C ARG A 45 -6.27 12.20 -11.88
N GLU A 46 -6.91 12.66 -10.81
CA GLU A 46 -7.76 13.85 -10.82
C GLU A 46 -6.98 15.12 -11.19
N GLN A 47 -5.67 15.12 -10.99
CA GLN A 47 -4.77 16.21 -11.35
C GLN A 47 -4.07 16.01 -12.71
N GLY A 48 -4.49 15.02 -13.49
CA GLY A 48 -3.97 14.76 -14.84
C GLY A 48 -2.69 13.91 -14.89
N ILE A 49 -2.28 13.33 -13.77
CA ILE A 49 -1.12 12.44 -13.69
C ILE A 49 -1.64 11.00 -13.61
N ASP A 50 -1.53 10.24 -14.71
CA ASP A 50 -2.05 8.86 -14.78
C ASP A 50 -1.14 7.88 -14.04
N VAL A 51 -1.11 7.99 -12.73
CA VAL A 51 -0.37 7.11 -11.82
C VAL A 51 -1.30 6.59 -10.73
N VAL A 52 -1.27 5.26 -10.53
CA VAL A 52 -1.85 4.57 -9.37
C VAL A 52 -0.77 3.67 -8.80
N ALA A 53 -0.34 3.96 -7.59
CA ALA A 53 0.75 3.26 -6.92
C ALA A 53 0.43 3.07 -5.42
N PRO A 54 -0.54 2.22 -5.07
CA PRO A 54 -0.86 1.96 -3.68
C PRO A 54 0.30 1.23 -3.01
N ASN A 55 0.66 1.67 -1.81
CA ASN A 55 1.56 0.92 -0.96
C ASN A 55 0.77 -0.16 -0.21
N TRP A 56 1.17 -1.42 -0.37
CA TRP A 56 0.52 -2.54 0.28
C TRP A 56 1.49 -3.26 1.22
N ARG A 57 0.96 -3.94 2.22
CA ARG A 57 1.73 -4.74 3.19
C ARG A 57 1.15 -6.14 3.27
N GLY A 58 2.02 -7.12 3.50
CA GLY A 58 1.61 -8.51 3.55
C GLY A 58 2.47 -9.35 4.50
N PHE A 59 2.02 -10.57 4.74
CA PHE A 59 2.75 -11.58 5.49
C PHE A 59 3.34 -12.60 4.54
N TYR A 60 4.53 -13.06 4.85
CA TYR A 60 5.26 -14.06 4.10
C TYR A 60 5.67 -15.20 5.00
N VAL A 61 5.64 -16.40 4.47
CA VAL A 61 6.23 -17.58 5.11
C VAL A 61 7.53 -17.96 4.38
N PRO A 62 8.52 -18.53 5.07
CA PRO A 62 9.77 -18.96 4.43
C PRO A 62 9.52 -20.07 3.42
N GLY A 63 10.42 -20.18 2.42
CA GLY A 63 10.41 -21.31 1.50
C GLY A 63 10.60 -22.64 2.23
N GLY A 64 9.91 -23.70 1.74
CA GLY A 64 9.99 -25.03 2.31
C GLY A 64 9.08 -25.30 3.51
N VAL A 65 8.21 -24.36 3.85
CA VAL A 65 7.11 -24.63 4.80
C VAL A 65 6.18 -25.70 4.20
N SER A 66 5.64 -26.61 5.03
CA SER A 66 4.71 -27.63 4.54
C SER A 66 3.38 -27.03 4.08
N ASP A 67 2.72 -27.70 3.11
CA ASP A 67 1.42 -27.26 2.61
C ASP A 67 0.38 -27.13 3.72
N ALA A 68 0.42 -28.02 4.73
CA ALA A 68 -0.47 -27.95 5.88
C ALA A 68 -0.22 -26.68 6.71
N ALA A 69 1.04 -26.37 7.02
CA ALA A 69 1.37 -25.16 7.76
C ALA A 69 1.05 -23.88 6.98
N TYR A 70 1.24 -23.90 5.65
CA TYR A 70 0.82 -22.80 4.77
C TYR A 70 -0.71 -22.60 4.80
N ALA A 71 -1.48 -23.67 4.71
CA ALA A 71 -2.93 -23.63 4.77
C ALA A 71 -3.44 -23.09 6.12
N ASP A 72 -2.85 -23.54 7.23
CA ASP A 72 -3.19 -23.07 8.59
C ASP A 72 -2.92 -21.57 8.76
N TRP A 73 -1.78 -21.09 8.27
CA TRP A 73 -1.47 -19.65 8.28
C TRP A 73 -2.41 -18.85 7.41
N LYS A 74 -2.71 -19.34 6.21
CA LYS A 74 -3.65 -18.68 5.31
C LYS A 74 -5.03 -18.54 5.97
N GLU A 75 -5.58 -19.60 6.53
CA GLU A 75 -6.88 -19.58 7.23
C GLU A 75 -6.86 -18.62 8.43
N THR A 76 -5.77 -18.62 9.19
CA THR A 76 -5.60 -17.72 10.33
C THR A 76 -5.62 -16.25 9.90
N LEU A 77 -4.91 -15.90 8.83
CA LEU A 77 -4.84 -14.53 8.32
C LEU A 77 -6.15 -14.09 7.65
N ASP A 78 -6.81 -14.98 6.92
CA ASP A 78 -8.13 -14.70 6.34
C ASP A 78 -9.16 -14.44 7.45
N THR A 79 -9.16 -15.25 8.52
CA THR A 79 -10.01 -15.05 9.70
C THR A 79 -9.72 -13.73 10.42
N LEU A 80 -8.42 -13.40 10.59
CA LEU A 80 -7.99 -12.14 11.17
C LEU A 80 -8.51 -10.95 10.36
N TYR A 81 -8.36 -11.00 9.04
CA TYR A 81 -8.80 -9.93 8.15
C TYR A 81 -10.31 -9.63 8.29
N ASP A 82 -11.13 -10.66 8.42
CA ASP A 82 -12.58 -10.53 8.58
C ASP A 82 -13.01 -10.04 9.97
N SER A 83 -12.12 -10.08 10.95
CA SER A 83 -12.42 -9.71 12.32
C SER A 83 -12.76 -8.22 12.49
N ALA A 84 -13.66 -7.92 13.43
CA ALA A 84 -13.98 -6.55 13.79
C ALA A 84 -12.77 -5.78 14.33
N GLN A 85 -11.88 -6.49 15.02
CA GLN A 85 -10.66 -5.94 15.60
C GLN A 85 -9.70 -5.46 14.51
N TRP A 86 -9.48 -6.27 13.45
CA TRP A 86 -8.67 -5.87 12.31
C TRP A 86 -9.24 -4.67 11.56
N LYS A 87 -10.55 -4.67 11.32
CA LYS A 87 -11.25 -3.54 10.68
C LYS A 87 -11.10 -2.25 11.48
N GLN A 88 -11.14 -2.34 12.80
CA GLN A 88 -10.90 -1.18 13.67
C GLN A 88 -9.45 -0.70 13.61
N ILE A 89 -8.47 -1.62 13.59
CA ILE A 89 -7.05 -1.29 13.45
C ILE A 89 -6.79 -0.58 12.12
N MET A 90 -7.32 -1.12 11.01
CA MET A 90 -7.19 -0.48 9.69
C MET A 90 -7.75 0.95 9.71
N LYS A 91 -8.96 1.11 10.26
CA LYS A 91 -9.59 2.44 10.36
C LYS A 91 -8.75 3.42 11.18
N THR A 92 -8.25 3.00 12.34
CA THR A 92 -7.44 3.85 13.22
C THR A 92 -6.13 4.29 12.58
N ASN A 93 -5.57 3.45 11.68
CA ASN A 93 -4.30 3.73 11.01
C ASN A 93 -4.49 4.31 9.59
N GLY A 94 -5.69 4.68 9.18
CA GLY A 94 -5.95 5.24 7.86
C GLY A 94 -5.65 4.27 6.70
N LEU A 95 -5.75 2.95 6.95
CA LEU A 95 -5.47 1.92 5.96
C LEU A 95 -6.75 1.57 5.18
N LEU A 96 -6.61 1.42 3.87
CA LEU A 96 -7.67 0.89 3.02
C LEU A 96 -7.70 -0.65 3.07
N PRO A 97 -8.90 -1.26 2.96
CA PRO A 97 -9.01 -2.69 2.83
C PRO A 97 -8.29 -3.21 1.58
N PHE A 98 -7.39 -4.17 1.78
CA PHE A 98 -6.74 -4.90 0.71
C PHE A 98 -6.58 -6.35 1.16
N HIS A 99 -7.26 -7.29 0.49
CA HIS A 99 -7.21 -8.70 0.82
C HIS A 99 -6.89 -9.53 -0.41
N LYS A 100 -5.77 -10.19 -0.36
CA LYS A 100 -5.36 -11.24 -1.30
C LYS A 100 -4.65 -12.33 -0.52
N SER A 101 -4.93 -13.59 -0.84
CA SER A 101 -4.29 -14.74 -0.22
C SER A 101 -4.13 -15.87 -1.24
N GLY A 102 -3.25 -16.84 -0.98
CA GLY A 102 -2.98 -17.97 -1.86
C GLY A 102 -2.60 -17.52 -3.28
N ASP A 103 -3.09 -18.23 -4.28
CA ASP A 103 -2.77 -18.01 -5.70
C ASP A 103 -3.07 -16.58 -6.18
N ASP A 104 -4.08 -15.92 -5.61
CA ASP A 104 -4.39 -14.53 -5.97
C ASP A 104 -3.30 -13.57 -5.51
N MET A 105 -2.72 -13.82 -4.34
CA MET A 105 -1.59 -13.06 -3.84
C MET A 105 -0.32 -13.34 -4.64
N GLU A 106 -0.05 -14.58 -4.97
CA GLU A 106 1.10 -14.97 -5.80
C GLU A 106 1.08 -14.25 -7.15
N ARG A 107 -0.04 -14.35 -7.88
CA ARG A 107 -0.20 -13.65 -9.17
C ARG A 107 -0.04 -12.14 -9.06
N PHE A 108 -0.57 -11.57 -7.98
CA PHE A 108 -0.43 -10.14 -7.72
C PHE A 108 1.04 -9.75 -7.49
N VAL A 109 1.77 -10.50 -6.67
CA VAL A 109 3.20 -10.24 -6.39
C VAL A 109 4.04 -10.41 -7.65
N GLU A 110 3.83 -11.48 -8.41
CA GLU A 110 4.54 -11.71 -9.68
C GLU A 110 4.34 -10.54 -10.66
N LYS A 111 3.09 -10.09 -10.80
CA LYS A 111 2.80 -8.92 -11.63
C LYS A 111 3.53 -7.69 -11.13
N GLN A 112 3.47 -7.38 -9.84
CA GLN A 112 4.14 -6.22 -9.25
C GLN A 112 5.66 -6.26 -9.46
N VAL A 113 6.28 -7.42 -9.29
CA VAL A 113 7.73 -7.61 -9.52
C VAL A 113 8.10 -7.33 -10.97
N ASN A 114 7.29 -7.81 -11.91
CA ASN A 114 7.53 -7.59 -13.33
C ASN A 114 7.31 -6.13 -13.73
N ASP A 115 6.24 -5.50 -13.27
CA ASP A 115 5.94 -4.08 -13.53
C ASP A 115 7.08 -3.17 -13.00
N ILE A 116 7.55 -3.44 -11.77
CA ILE A 116 8.65 -2.67 -11.17
C ILE A 116 9.97 -2.89 -11.92
N ARG A 117 10.25 -4.12 -12.35
CA ARG A 117 11.45 -4.44 -13.14
C ARG A 117 11.43 -3.68 -14.47
N GLU A 118 10.35 -3.78 -15.23
CA GLU A 118 10.19 -3.08 -16.51
C GLU A 118 10.32 -1.57 -16.36
N LEU A 119 9.70 -1.00 -15.34
CA LEU A 119 9.83 0.43 -15.04
C LEU A 119 11.28 0.80 -14.69
N SER A 120 11.94 -0.01 -13.86
CA SER A 120 13.33 0.24 -13.44
C SER A 120 14.31 0.17 -14.61
N GLU A 121 14.11 -0.77 -15.53
CA GLU A 121 14.89 -0.88 -16.78
C GLU A 121 14.66 0.33 -17.68
N THR A 122 13.38 0.74 -17.85
CA THR A 122 13.02 1.93 -18.66
C THR A 122 13.65 3.20 -18.12
N LEU A 123 13.75 3.32 -16.80
CA LEU A 123 14.36 4.47 -16.12
C LEU A 123 15.89 4.37 -15.99
N GLY A 124 16.49 3.26 -16.41
CA GLY A 124 17.95 3.03 -16.29
C GLY A 124 18.42 2.88 -14.84
N LEU A 125 17.56 2.46 -13.93
CA LEU A 125 17.87 2.28 -12.52
C LEU A 125 18.51 0.92 -12.21
N VAL A 126 18.37 -0.06 -13.09
CA VAL A 126 19.02 -1.38 -13.02
C VAL A 126 19.73 -1.67 -14.33
N ALA A 127 20.88 -2.34 -14.25
CA ALA A 127 21.55 -2.85 -15.45
C ALA A 127 20.73 -3.99 -16.04
N SER A 128 20.50 -3.95 -17.35
CA SER A 128 19.92 -5.02 -18.14
C SER A 128 20.78 -6.28 -18.15
#